data_81d5d34e98e53b791b9ea77cd56f0968
#
_entry.id   81d5d34e98e53b791b9ea77cd56f0968
#
_cell.length_a   1.000
_cell.length_b   1.000
_cell.length_c   1.000
_cell.angle_alpha   90.00
_cell.angle_beta   90.00
_cell.angle_gamma   90.00
#
_symmetry.space_group_name_H-M   'P 1'
#
loop_
_entity.id
_entity.type
_entity.pdbx_description
1 polymer ?
#
loop_
_entity_poly.entity_id
_entity_poly.type
_entity_poly.pdbx_seq_one_letter_code
_entity_poly.pdbx_strand_id
1 'polypeptide(L)'
;MENALPIAESLVLAEMRGVASHGLIRLPIYLERARLGSVKPQARPVLLADYPALALLDAQDGHGIPAGLKAMELAIEKAQKVGLAAVGVRRSSHFGLAWYFVRSAVEKGLVGVALSNADALVAPWGARSRFLGTNPLAVGIPAMEEPPIALDMATSEAAHGKILLAKSSGKTIPLNWALDAEGRPTDDPDRALAGALLPFGGPKGSAISLLIDVLCGPLVGALIGPEIAPLYTEPERPQGLGHFFMALNPGVFGDAEQFRKQVDAYIRRVRALPPAENVDRVLLPGEREWLLEQKALQEGVSLSPEAAKAVGL
;
A
#
# COMPACT_ATOMS: atom_id res chain seq x y z
N MET A 1 -11.72 20.94 -3.90
CA MET A 1 -10.74 21.04 -2.78
C MET A 1 -10.82 19.86 -1.82
N GLU A 2 -12.01 19.31 -1.55
CA GLU A 2 -12.22 18.21 -0.57
C GLU A 2 -11.34 16.97 -0.82
N ASN A 3 -11.24 16.50 -2.06
CA ASN A 3 -10.42 15.33 -2.42
C ASN A 3 -8.90 15.63 -2.55
N ALA A 4 -8.50 16.89 -2.69
CA ALA A 4 -7.10 17.25 -2.90
C ALA A 4 -6.27 17.17 -1.60
N LEU A 5 -6.88 17.52 -0.47
CA LEU A 5 -6.19 17.52 0.82
C LEU A 5 -5.70 16.11 1.22
N PRO A 6 -6.56 15.06 1.25
CA PRO A 6 -6.09 13.71 1.58
C PRO A 6 -5.00 13.18 0.63
N ILE A 7 -5.06 13.58 -0.66
CA ILE A 7 -4.02 13.20 -1.64
C ILE A 7 -2.69 13.85 -1.26
N ALA A 8 -2.69 15.15 -0.98
CA ALA A 8 -1.49 15.87 -0.58
C ALA A 8 -0.91 15.33 0.73
N GLU A 9 -1.75 15.08 1.74
CA GLU A 9 -1.35 14.50 3.02
C GLU A 9 -0.70 13.13 2.86
N SER A 10 -1.28 12.25 2.03
CA SER A 10 -0.73 10.92 1.77
C SER A 10 0.64 11.00 1.08
N LEU A 11 0.80 11.91 0.09
CA LEU A 11 2.07 12.10 -0.60
C LEU A 11 3.16 12.64 0.33
N VAL A 12 2.82 13.63 1.16
CA VAL A 12 3.76 14.20 2.15
C VAL A 12 4.12 13.17 3.22
N LEU A 13 3.15 12.42 3.73
CA LEU A 13 3.40 11.34 4.69
C LEU A 13 4.35 10.28 4.12
N ALA A 14 4.20 9.93 2.86
CA ALA A 14 5.09 8.97 2.20
C ALA A 14 6.54 9.49 2.14
N GLU A 15 6.76 10.79 1.85
CA GLU A 15 8.09 11.41 1.93
C GLU A 15 8.64 11.40 3.36
N MET A 16 7.84 11.82 4.34
CA MET A 16 8.25 11.84 5.76
C MET A 16 8.68 10.46 6.25
N ARG A 17 8.05 9.40 5.76
CA ARG A 17 8.34 8.00 6.12
C ARG A 17 9.44 7.36 5.27
N GLY A 18 10.05 8.10 4.35
CA GLY A 18 11.09 7.57 3.44
C GLY A 18 10.56 6.60 2.39
N VAL A 19 9.26 6.63 2.09
CA VAL A 19 8.61 5.81 1.05
C VAL A 19 8.39 6.69 -0.20
N ALA A 20 9.46 7.31 -0.69
CA ALA A 20 9.44 8.27 -1.79
C ALA A 20 8.80 7.72 -3.09
N SER A 21 8.80 6.39 -3.28
CA SER A 21 8.12 5.75 -4.40
C SER A 21 6.60 5.99 -4.43
N HIS A 22 5.99 6.34 -3.30
CA HIS A 22 4.58 6.68 -3.14
C HIS A 22 4.38 8.14 -2.69
N GLY A 23 5.45 8.94 -2.70
CA GLY A 23 5.48 10.34 -2.35
C GLY A 23 5.21 11.28 -3.52
N LEU A 24 5.80 12.47 -3.47
CA LEU A 24 5.55 13.58 -4.40
C LEU A 24 5.84 13.26 -5.86
N ILE A 25 6.70 12.31 -6.14
CA ILE A 25 6.97 11.79 -7.50
C ILE A 25 5.70 11.28 -8.21
N ARG A 26 4.63 10.94 -7.46
CA ARG A 26 3.35 10.50 -8.01
C ARG A 26 2.43 11.65 -8.42
N LEU A 27 2.68 12.86 -7.97
CA LEU A 27 1.80 14.00 -8.26
C LEU A 27 1.59 14.26 -9.76
N PRO A 28 2.63 14.24 -10.61
CA PRO A 28 2.45 14.51 -12.05
C PRO A 28 1.49 13.52 -12.71
N ILE A 29 1.62 12.21 -12.46
CA ILE A 29 0.72 11.22 -13.08
C ILE A 29 -0.71 11.31 -12.52
N TYR A 30 -0.89 11.67 -11.26
CA TYR A 30 -2.23 11.91 -10.70
C TYR A 30 -2.92 13.10 -11.36
N LEU A 31 -2.20 14.20 -11.58
CA LEU A 31 -2.71 15.38 -12.27
C LEU A 31 -2.99 15.08 -13.76
N GLU A 32 -2.13 14.34 -14.43
CA GLU A 32 -2.31 13.94 -15.81
C GLU A 32 -3.57 13.09 -16.00
N ARG A 33 -3.76 12.06 -15.18
CA ARG A 33 -4.94 11.18 -15.22
C ARG A 33 -6.22 11.96 -14.93
N ALA A 34 -6.18 12.93 -14.02
CA ALA A 34 -7.30 13.83 -13.76
C ALA A 34 -7.60 14.73 -14.97
N ARG A 35 -6.57 15.27 -15.63
CA ARG A 35 -6.71 16.10 -16.84
C ARG A 35 -7.27 15.30 -18.03
N LEU A 36 -6.86 14.05 -18.19
CA LEU A 36 -7.33 13.13 -19.23
C LEU A 36 -8.74 12.55 -18.95
N GLY A 37 -9.26 12.72 -17.73
CA GLY A 37 -10.60 12.27 -17.34
C GLY A 37 -10.68 10.78 -16.92
N SER A 38 -9.57 10.04 -16.92
CA SER A 38 -9.52 8.66 -16.44
C SER A 38 -9.63 8.56 -14.92
N VAL A 39 -9.32 9.63 -14.20
CA VAL A 39 -9.62 9.82 -12.78
C VAL A 39 -10.51 11.06 -12.66
N LYS A 40 -11.66 10.92 -12.00
CA LYS A 40 -12.62 12.00 -11.77
C LYS A 40 -12.29 12.75 -10.49
N PRO A 41 -11.72 13.97 -10.49
CA PRO A 41 -11.22 14.64 -9.28
C PRO A 41 -12.30 14.96 -8.25
N GLN A 42 -13.55 15.11 -8.69
CA GLN A 42 -14.69 15.45 -7.82
C GLN A 42 -15.58 14.25 -7.50
N ALA A 43 -15.19 13.03 -7.91
CA ALA A 43 -15.95 11.82 -7.60
C ALA A 43 -16.08 11.66 -6.08
N ARG A 44 -17.28 11.29 -5.65
CA ARG A 44 -17.56 10.93 -4.26
C ARG A 44 -17.95 9.46 -4.23
N PRO A 45 -17.30 8.63 -3.39
CA PRO A 45 -17.66 7.23 -3.28
C PRO A 45 -19.12 7.07 -2.91
N VAL A 46 -19.81 6.19 -3.66
CA VAL A 46 -21.24 5.88 -3.42
C VAL A 46 -21.35 4.55 -2.70
N LEU A 47 -22.15 4.52 -1.64
CA LEU A 47 -22.45 3.32 -0.89
C LEU A 47 -23.41 2.44 -1.68
N LEU A 48 -22.98 1.26 -2.09
CA LEU A 48 -23.77 0.29 -2.86
C LEU A 48 -24.42 -0.80 -2.01
N ALA A 49 -23.75 -1.18 -0.93
CA ALA A 49 -24.25 -2.15 0.04
C ALA A 49 -23.84 -1.72 1.44
N ASP A 50 -24.76 -1.85 2.39
CA ASP A 50 -24.56 -1.45 3.77
C ASP A 50 -25.19 -2.49 4.72
N TYR A 51 -24.34 -3.26 5.39
CA TYR A 51 -24.68 -4.23 6.41
C TYR A 51 -23.99 -3.87 7.72
N PRO A 52 -24.40 -4.41 8.87
CA PRO A 52 -23.80 -4.04 10.15
C PRO A 52 -22.27 -4.12 10.19
N ALA A 53 -21.66 -5.18 9.62
CA ALA A 53 -20.22 -5.42 9.61
C ALA A 53 -19.57 -5.24 8.24
N LEU A 54 -20.34 -5.09 7.17
CA LEU A 54 -19.83 -5.08 5.80
C LEU A 54 -20.39 -3.90 5.02
N ALA A 55 -19.59 -3.37 4.09
CA ALA A 55 -20.07 -2.38 3.12
C ALA A 55 -19.32 -2.49 1.79
N LEU A 56 -19.93 -1.98 0.73
CA LEU A 56 -19.33 -1.85 -0.59
C LEU A 56 -19.48 -0.42 -1.08
N LEU A 57 -18.36 0.20 -1.46
CA LEU A 57 -18.30 1.52 -2.07
C LEU A 57 -17.95 1.43 -3.56
N ASP A 58 -18.57 2.25 -4.37
CA ASP A 58 -18.17 2.52 -5.75
C ASP A 58 -17.44 3.86 -5.78
N ALA A 59 -16.16 3.87 -6.13
CA ALA A 59 -15.34 5.08 -6.18
C ALA A 59 -15.64 5.95 -7.42
N GLN A 60 -16.47 5.48 -8.36
CA GLN A 60 -16.91 6.21 -9.56
C GLN A 60 -15.78 6.73 -10.44
N ASP A 61 -14.71 5.94 -10.58
CA ASP A 61 -13.46 6.30 -11.25
C ASP A 61 -12.76 7.50 -10.60
N GLY A 62 -13.00 7.73 -9.30
CA GLY A 62 -12.30 8.72 -8.48
C GLY A 62 -10.91 8.28 -8.08
N HIS A 63 -10.17 9.19 -7.42
CA HIS A 63 -8.84 8.89 -6.89
C HIS A 63 -8.93 7.89 -5.73
N GLY A 64 -8.01 6.90 -5.70
CA GLY A 64 -8.03 5.84 -4.70
C GLY A 64 -7.80 6.33 -3.26
N ILE A 65 -7.06 7.42 -3.05
CA ILE A 65 -6.77 7.94 -1.71
C ILE A 65 -8.05 8.43 -1.01
N PRO A 66 -8.87 9.35 -1.55
CA PRO A 66 -10.12 9.73 -0.90
C PRO A 66 -11.11 8.57 -0.75
N ALA A 67 -11.16 7.67 -1.74
CA ALA A 67 -12.04 6.50 -1.68
C ALA A 67 -11.62 5.51 -0.57
N GLY A 68 -10.33 5.25 -0.43
CA GLY A 68 -9.77 4.40 0.62
C GLY A 68 -9.93 5.00 2.01
N LEU A 69 -9.73 6.32 2.16
CA LEU A 69 -9.95 7.01 3.44
C LEU A 69 -11.41 6.86 3.88
N LYS A 70 -12.36 7.10 2.98
CA LYS A 70 -13.80 6.94 3.28
C LYS A 70 -14.16 5.50 3.63
N ALA A 71 -13.52 4.52 2.97
CA ALA A 71 -13.75 3.11 3.27
C ALA A 71 -13.20 2.71 4.65
N MET A 72 -12.01 3.17 5.01
CA MET A 72 -11.42 2.91 6.33
C MET A 72 -12.22 3.62 7.44
N GLU A 73 -12.66 4.86 7.26
CA GLU A 73 -13.54 5.56 8.19
C GLU A 73 -14.82 4.75 8.45
N LEU A 74 -15.48 4.26 7.39
CA LEU A 74 -16.69 3.45 7.53
C LEU A 74 -16.40 2.11 8.22
N ALA A 75 -15.26 1.46 7.94
CA ALA A 75 -14.85 0.25 8.63
C ALA A 75 -14.64 0.48 10.13
N ILE A 76 -13.99 1.59 10.49
CA ILE A 76 -13.78 2.01 11.89
C ILE A 76 -15.12 2.23 12.60
N GLU A 77 -16.03 3.04 12.02
CA GLU A 77 -17.35 3.33 12.60
C GLU A 77 -18.17 2.05 12.87
N LYS A 78 -18.13 1.11 11.92
CA LYS A 78 -18.82 -0.18 12.05
C LYS A 78 -18.14 -1.07 13.09
N ALA A 79 -16.82 -1.19 13.06
CA ALA A 79 -16.06 -2.03 13.99
C ALA A 79 -16.22 -1.57 15.45
N GLN A 80 -16.35 -0.27 15.70
CA GLN A 80 -16.66 0.26 17.02
C GLN A 80 -18.03 -0.21 17.54
N LYS A 81 -18.99 -0.47 16.65
CA LYS A 81 -20.34 -0.91 17.01
C LYS A 81 -20.47 -2.44 17.13
N VAL A 82 -19.84 -3.18 16.22
CA VAL A 82 -20.04 -4.63 16.11
C VAL A 82 -18.76 -5.46 16.29
N GLY A 83 -17.65 -4.81 16.58
CA GLY A 83 -16.37 -5.46 16.91
C GLY A 83 -15.44 -5.66 15.72
N LEU A 84 -15.95 -6.00 14.55
CA LEU A 84 -15.20 -6.20 13.32
C LEU A 84 -16.00 -5.69 12.14
N ALA A 85 -15.34 -4.99 11.20
CA ALA A 85 -16.00 -4.63 9.95
C ALA A 85 -15.02 -4.64 8.77
N ALA A 86 -15.57 -4.92 7.58
CA ALA A 86 -14.84 -4.83 6.33
C ALA A 86 -15.60 -4.01 5.29
N VAL A 87 -14.85 -3.25 4.48
CA VAL A 87 -15.38 -2.39 3.43
C VAL A 87 -14.61 -2.63 2.13
N GLY A 88 -15.33 -3.09 1.11
CA GLY A 88 -14.82 -3.19 -0.25
C GLY A 88 -14.96 -1.88 -1.01
N VAL A 89 -14.05 -1.62 -1.93
CA VAL A 89 -14.11 -0.49 -2.87
C VAL A 89 -13.89 -1.02 -4.28
N ARG A 90 -14.66 -0.54 -5.24
CA ARG A 90 -14.48 -0.86 -6.65
C ARG A 90 -14.46 0.40 -7.52
N ARG A 91 -14.07 0.25 -8.80
CA ARG A 91 -13.95 1.35 -9.78
C ARG A 91 -13.11 2.49 -9.24
N SER A 92 -11.98 2.13 -8.66
CA SER A 92 -11.02 3.05 -8.05
C SER A 92 -9.77 3.20 -8.92
N SER A 93 -8.83 4.00 -8.46
CA SER A 93 -7.51 4.17 -9.03
C SER A 93 -6.42 3.99 -7.97
N HIS A 94 -5.16 4.21 -8.32
CA HIS A 94 -4.03 4.08 -7.41
C HIS A 94 -4.28 4.79 -6.07
N PHE A 95 -4.06 4.09 -4.93
CA PHE A 95 -4.40 4.59 -3.60
C PHE A 95 -3.20 5.05 -2.75
N GLY A 96 -1.98 5.06 -3.33
CA GLY A 96 -0.79 5.56 -2.65
C GLY A 96 -0.27 4.65 -1.53
N LEU A 97 0.16 5.26 -0.43
CA LEU A 97 0.72 4.58 0.74
C LEU A 97 -0.39 3.91 1.55
N ALA A 98 -0.35 2.58 1.71
CA ALA A 98 -1.41 1.84 2.40
C ALA A 98 -1.46 2.14 3.91
N TRP A 99 -0.32 2.44 4.53
CA TRP A 99 -0.24 2.91 5.92
C TRP A 99 -1.09 4.15 6.19
N TYR A 100 -1.26 5.05 5.22
CA TYR A 100 -2.08 6.26 5.37
C TYR A 100 -3.49 5.96 5.88
N PHE A 101 -4.10 4.87 5.40
CA PHE A 101 -5.44 4.45 5.83
C PHE A 101 -5.41 3.72 7.16
N VAL A 102 -4.50 2.78 7.30
CA VAL A 102 -4.38 1.91 8.49
C VAL A 102 -4.07 2.73 9.74
N ARG A 103 -3.28 3.80 9.61
CA ARG A 103 -2.99 4.76 10.67
C ARG A 103 -4.27 5.28 11.35
N SER A 104 -5.31 5.59 10.58
CA SER A 104 -6.59 6.10 11.13
C SER A 104 -7.28 5.11 12.07
N ALA A 105 -7.19 3.79 11.79
CA ALA A 105 -7.69 2.75 12.68
C ALA A 105 -6.84 2.64 13.95
N VAL A 106 -5.51 2.66 13.80
CA VAL A 106 -4.56 2.60 14.91
C VAL A 106 -4.73 3.76 15.88
N GLU A 107 -4.92 4.98 15.38
CA GLU A 107 -5.18 6.19 16.19
C GLU A 107 -6.50 6.10 16.99
N LYS A 108 -7.43 5.26 16.55
CA LYS A 108 -8.68 4.94 17.28
C LYS A 108 -8.55 3.71 18.19
N GLY A 109 -7.35 3.16 18.35
CA GLY A 109 -7.09 1.97 19.16
C GLY A 109 -7.56 0.66 18.52
N LEU A 110 -7.83 0.65 17.23
CA LEU A 110 -8.27 -0.52 16.46
C LEU A 110 -7.11 -1.13 15.67
N VAL A 111 -7.17 -2.43 15.40
CA VAL A 111 -6.32 -3.06 14.39
C VAL A 111 -6.90 -2.71 13.02
N GLY A 112 -6.07 -2.18 12.13
CA GLY A 112 -6.46 -1.83 10.77
C GLY A 112 -5.79 -2.73 9.73
N VAL A 113 -6.49 -3.01 8.63
CA VAL A 113 -5.95 -3.70 7.45
C VAL A 113 -6.35 -2.94 6.20
N ALA A 114 -5.41 -2.79 5.25
CA ALA A 114 -5.68 -2.24 3.93
C ALA A 114 -4.99 -3.09 2.86
N LEU A 115 -5.76 -3.47 1.84
CA LEU A 115 -5.32 -4.25 0.69
C LEU A 115 -5.71 -3.53 -0.59
N SER A 116 -4.91 -3.70 -1.64
CA SER A 116 -5.26 -3.26 -3.00
C SER A 116 -4.70 -4.23 -4.02
N ASN A 117 -5.42 -4.43 -5.12
CA ASN A 117 -4.77 -4.94 -6.32
C ASN A 117 -4.07 -3.80 -7.08
N ALA A 118 -3.28 -4.14 -8.09
CA ALA A 118 -2.54 -3.20 -8.93
C ALA A 118 -2.41 -3.75 -10.35
N ASP A 119 -1.95 -2.92 -11.29
CA ASP A 119 -1.67 -3.33 -12.66
C ASP A 119 -0.61 -4.46 -12.73
N ALA A 120 -0.74 -5.32 -13.73
CA ALA A 120 0.01 -6.56 -13.86
C ALA A 120 1.52 -6.33 -14.07
N LEU A 121 2.31 -6.58 -13.06
CA LEU A 121 3.78 -6.48 -13.07
C LEU A 121 4.48 -7.76 -12.59
N VAL A 122 3.80 -8.61 -11.82
CA VAL A 122 4.38 -9.76 -11.13
C VAL A 122 3.90 -11.05 -11.80
N ALA A 123 4.82 -11.98 -12.04
CA ALA A 123 4.48 -13.34 -12.45
C ALA A 123 4.03 -14.16 -11.23
N PRO A 124 2.87 -14.81 -11.26
CA PRO A 124 2.53 -15.83 -10.26
C PRO A 124 3.63 -16.91 -10.21
N TRP A 125 3.83 -17.53 -9.05
CA TRP A 125 4.84 -18.57 -8.91
C TRP A 125 4.64 -19.71 -9.92
N GLY A 126 5.68 -20.00 -10.70
CA GLY A 126 5.65 -21.00 -11.78
C GLY A 126 5.21 -20.44 -13.14
N ALA A 127 4.69 -19.21 -13.21
CA ALA A 127 4.40 -18.56 -14.48
C ALA A 127 5.61 -17.73 -14.96
N ARG A 128 5.69 -17.50 -16.27
CA ARG A 128 6.67 -16.62 -16.90
C ARG A 128 6.13 -15.24 -17.26
N SER A 129 4.81 -15.07 -17.22
CA SER A 129 4.14 -13.87 -17.70
C SER A 129 3.54 -13.09 -16.52
N ARG A 130 3.48 -11.76 -16.65
CA ARG A 130 2.81 -10.87 -15.71
C ARG A 130 1.34 -11.21 -15.61
N PHE A 131 0.81 -11.28 -14.42
CA PHE A 131 -0.61 -11.40 -14.14
C PHE A 131 -1.00 -10.64 -12.89
N LEU A 132 -0.24 -10.77 -11.80
CA LEU A 132 -0.52 -10.09 -10.53
C LEU A 132 0.06 -8.68 -10.55
N GLY A 133 -0.58 -7.79 -9.83
CA GLY A 133 0.04 -6.53 -9.43
C GLY A 133 1.07 -6.72 -8.30
N THR A 134 1.63 -5.62 -7.84
CA THR A 134 2.47 -5.60 -6.62
C THR A 134 1.61 -5.77 -5.36
N ASN A 135 0.32 -5.77 -5.48
CA ASN A 135 -0.75 -6.09 -4.53
C ASN A 135 -0.35 -5.85 -3.06
N PRO A 136 -0.37 -4.59 -2.59
CA PRO A 136 0.11 -4.24 -1.26
C PRO A 136 -0.80 -4.75 -0.15
N LEU A 137 -0.16 -5.05 1.00
CA LEU A 137 -0.79 -5.39 2.27
C LEU A 137 -0.26 -4.44 3.35
N ALA A 138 -1.16 -3.73 4.02
CA ALA A 138 -0.83 -3.01 5.25
C ALA A 138 -1.65 -3.52 6.42
N VAL A 139 -0.98 -3.67 7.58
CA VAL A 139 -1.61 -4.02 8.86
C VAL A 139 -1.03 -3.13 9.94
N GLY A 140 -1.91 -2.49 10.73
CA GLY A 140 -1.51 -1.69 11.88
C GLY A 140 -2.07 -2.25 13.17
N ILE A 141 -1.23 -2.40 14.19
CA ILE A 141 -1.61 -2.85 15.51
C ILE A 141 -1.28 -1.73 16.51
N PRO A 142 -2.29 -1.20 17.24
CA PRO A 142 -2.06 -0.12 18.20
C PRO A 142 -1.28 -0.59 19.42
N ALA A 143 -0.35 0.23 19.86
CA ALA A 143 0.38 0.11 21.12
C ALA A 143 -0.07 1.21 22.09
N MET A 144 0.45 1.25 23.33
CA MET A 144 0.09 2.23 24.35
C MET A 144 1.10 3.38 24.42
N GLU A 145 2.36 3.04 24.64
CA GLU A 145 3.49 3.97 24.77
C GLU A 145 4.50 3.82 23.61
N GLU A 146 4.63 2.61 23.09
CA GLU A 146 5.51 2.29 21.99
C GLU A 146 4.89 2.72 20.64
N PRO A 147 5.70 2.92 19.59
CA PRO A 147 5.18 3.05 18.24
C PRO A 147 4.32 1.83 17.85
N PRO A 148 3.26 2.01 17.06
CA PRO A 148 2.45 0.89 16.60
C PRO A 148 3.27 -0.07 15.72
N ILE A 149 2.92 -1.36 15.72
CA ILE A 149 3.43 -2.28 14.72
C ILE A 149 2.76 -1.92 13.39
N ALA A 150 3.54 -1.56 12.39
CA ALA A 150 3.06 -1.01 11.12
C ALA A 150 3.66 -1.76 9.94
N LEU A 151 3.03 -2.88 9.56
CA LEU A 151 3.36 -3.54 8.30
C LEU A 151 2.76 -2.72 7.14
N ASP A 152 3.57 -2.37 6.15
CA ASP A 152 3.13 -1.85 4.85
C ASP A 152 4.13 -2.32 3.79
N MET A 153 3.71 -3.25 2.93
CA MET A 153 4.59 -3.89 1.97
C MET A 153 3.87 -4.29 0.69
N ALA A 154 4.58 -4.23 -0.43
CA ALA A 154 4.19 -4.91 -1.65
C ALA A 154 4.41 -6.42 -1.52
N THR A 155 3.71 -7.21 -2.34
CA THR A 155 3.90 -8.67 -2.43
C THR A 155 4.89 -9.09 -3.52
N SER A 156 5.53 -8.14 -4.20
CA SER A 156 6.68 -8.38 -5.06
C SER A 156 7.99 -8.41 -4.24
N GLU A 157 9.01 -9.14 -4.71
CA GLU A 157 10.33 -9.20 -4.08
C GLU A 157 11.02 -7.84 -4.08
N ALA A 158 10.84 -7.08 -5.15
CA ALA A 158 11.34 -5.72 -5.27
C ALA A 158 10.27 -4.76 -5.79
N ALA A 159 10.36 -3.49 -5.41
CA ALA A 159 9.58 -2.44 -6.03
C ALA A 159 10.08 -2.20 -7.47
N HIS A 160 9.15 -2.02 -8.42
CA HIS A 160 9.45 -1.71 -9.83
C HIS A 160 10.41 -0.51 -9.98
N GLY A 161 10.25 0.52 -9.12
CA GLY A 161 11.13 1.69 -9.10
C GLY A 161 12.59 1.38 -8.77
N LYS A 162 12.89 0.31 -8.03
CA LYS A 162 14.28 -0.11 -7.76
C LYS A 162 14.97 -0.64 -9.03
N ILE A 163 14.23 -1.31 -9.92
CA ILE A 163 14.77 -1.77 -11.20
C ILE A 163 15.04 -0.58 -12.12
N LEU A 164 14.14 0.40 -12.17
CA LEU A 164 14.34 1.64 -12.93
C LEU A 164 15.57 2.42 -12.42
N LEU A 165 15.76 2.48 -11.11
CA LEU A 165 16.95 3.11 -10.50
C LEU A 165 18.24 2.35 -10.85
N ALA A 166 18.23 1.02 -10.82
CA ALA A 166 19.38 0.21 -11.22
C ALA A 166 19.74 0.47 -12.69
N LYS A 167 18.73 0.48 -13.58
CA LYS A 167 18.90 0.82 -14.99
C LYS A 167 19.55 2.21 -15.17
N SER A 168 19.01 3.25 -14.57
CA SER A 168 19.52 4.63 -14.70
C SER A 168 20.94 4.80 -14.13
N SER A 169 21.31 3.95 -13.15
CA SER A 169 22.62 3.96 -12.49
C SER A 169 23.62 3.00 -13.13
N GLY A 170 23.26 2.27 -14.20
CA GLY A 170 24.10 1.26 -14.84
C GLY A 170 24.46 0.08 -13.93
N LYS A 171 23.62 -0.25 -12.96
CA LYS A 171 23.84 -1.34 -11.99
C LYS A 171 23.01 -2.56 -12.33
N THR A 172 23.51 -3.74 -11.97
CA THR A 172 22.75 -4.98 -12.01
C THR A 172 21.76 -5.07 -10.84
N ILE A 173 20.81 -6.01 -10.94
CA ILE A 173 19.83 -6.35 -9.90
C ILE A 173 20.06 -7.79 -9.40
N PRO A 174 19.58 -8.15 -8.20
CA PRO A 174 19.57 -9.54 -7.74
C PRO A 174 18.71 -10.44 -8.64
N LEU A 175 19.17 -11.66 -8.91
CA LEU A 175 18.49 -12.65 -9.77
C LEU A 175 17.09 -13.07 -9.27
N ASN A 176 16.81 -12.88 -7.98
CA ASN A 176 15.51 -13.19 -7.38
C ASN A 176 14.48 -12.04 -7.49
N TRP A 177 14.80 -10.93 -8.18
CA TRP A 177 13.88 -9.81 -8.33
C TRP A 177 12.96 -9.94 -9.52
N ALA A 178 13.45 -10.52 -10.63
CA ALA A 178 12.68 -10.54 -11.87
C ALA A 178 13.06 -11.70 -12.79
N LEU A 179 12.16 -11.98 -13.73
CA LEU A 179 12.36 -12.81 -14.91
C LEU A 179 12.52 -11.94 -16.15
N ASP A 180 13.25 -12.44 -17.16
CA ASP A 180 13.25 -11.88 -18.50
C ASP A 180 11.97 -12.28 -19.28
N ALA A 181 11.83 -11.85 -20.53
CA ALA A 181 10.69 -12.15 -21.39
C ALA A 181 10.53 -13.65 -21.69
N GLU A 182 11.60 -14.43 -21.60
CA GLU A 182 11.61 -15.88 -21.75
C GLU A 182 11.32 -16.65 -20.47
N GLY A 183 11.16 -15.94 -19.33
CA GLY A 183 10.86 -16.52 -18.01
C GLY A 183 12.07 -17.02 -17.25
N ARG A 184 13.28 -16.53 -17.58
CA ARG A 184 14.54 -16.88 -16.89
C ARG A 184 14.88 -15.80 -15.87
N PRO A 185 15.39 -16.13 -14.66
CA PRO A 185 15.93 -15.16 -13.73
C PRO A 185 16.98 -14.28 -14.41
N THR A 186 16.94 -12.97 -14.16
CA THR A 186 17.85 -12.00 -14.78
C THR A 186 18.36 -10.98 -13.78
N ASP A 187 19.64 -10.62 -13.91
CA ASP A 187 20.29 -9.51 -13.20
C ASP A 187 20.40 -8.24 -14.05
N ASP A 188 19.94 -8.30 -15.29
CA ASP A 188 19.90 -7.17 -16.23
C ASP A 188 18.58 -6.38 -16.04
N PRO A 189 18.63 -5.09 -15.66
CA PRO A 189 17.42 -4.27 -15.47
C PRO A 189 16.58 -4.11 -16.74
N ASP A 190 17.18 -4.04 -17.93
CA ASP A 190 16.44 -3.90 -19.19
C ASP A 190 15.64 -5.16 -19.50
N ARG A 191 16.25 -6.33 -19.32
CA ARG A 191 15.58 -7.62 -19.48
C ARG A 191 14.49 -7.83 -18.43
N ALA A 192 14.72 -7.39 -17.19
CA ALA A 192 13.72 -7.42 -16.11
C ALA A 192 12.50 -6.54 -16.42
N LEU A 193 12.73 -5.35 -16.99
CA LEU A 193 11.65 -4.43 -17.41
C LEU A 193 10.84 -4.97 -18.60
N ALA A 194 11.44 -5.79 -19.46
CA ALA A 194 10.74 -6.49 -20.54
C ALA A 194 9.99 -7.75 -20.06
N GLY A 195 10.43 -8.34 -18.97
CA GLY A 195 9.84 -9.54 -18.36
C GLY A 195 8.86 -9.26 -17.23
N ALA A 196 8.99 -9.93 -16.08
CA ALA A 196 8.08 -9.81 -14.94
C ALA A 196 8.83 -9.81 -13.60
N LEU A 197 8.30 -9.08 -12.62
CA LEU A 197 8.76 -9.15 -11.24
C LEU A 197 8.46 -10.53 -10.65
N LEU A 198 9.22 -10.91 -9.62
CA LEU A 198 8.97 -12.11 -8.82
C LEU A 198 8.24 -11.75 -7.51
N PRO A 199 7.39 -12.66 -6.99
CA PRO A 199 6.77 -12.49 -5.68
C PRO A 199 7.80 -12.69 -4.56
N PHE A 200 7.69 -11.94 -3.46
CA PHE A 200 8.55 -12.09 -2.30
C PHE A 200 8.47 -13.52 -1.73
N GLY A 201 9.58 -14.09 -1.30
CA GLY A 201 9.59 -15.44 -0.73
C GLY A 201 9.00 -16.53 -1.63
N GLY A 202 8.96 -16.31 -2.95
CA GLY A 202 8.52 -17.27 -3.96
C GLY A 202 7.05 -17.69 -3.83
N PRO A 203 6.74 -19.01 -3.63
CA PRO A 203 5.37 -19.50 -3.62
C PRO A 203 4.51 -18.89 -2.50
N LYS A 204 5.09 -18.54 -1.36
CA LYS A 204 4.36 -17.97 -0.22
C LYS A 204 3.85 -16.56 -0.52
N GLY A 205 4.71 -15.68 -1.04
CA GLY A 205 4.32 -14.35 -1.47
C GLY A 205 3.34 -14.37 -2.64
N SER A 206 3.54 -15.29 -3.59
CA SER A 206 2.59 -15.49 -4.68
C SER A 206 1.18 -15.86 -4.19
N ALA A 207 1.09 -16.75 -3.20
CA ALA A 207 -0.19 -17.12 -2.60
C ALA A 207 -0.87 -15.92 -1.92
N ILE A 208 -0.13 -15.12 -1.17
CA ILE A 208 -0.66 -13.89 -0.52
C ILE A 208 -1.13 -12.90 -1.59
N SER A 209 -0.34 -12.67 -2.64
CA SER A 209 -0.70 -11.77 -3.74
C SER A 209 -1.96 -12.20 -4.47
N LEU A 210 -2.13 -13.50 -4.73
CA LEU A 210 -3.35 -14.07 -5.33
C LEU A 210 -4.57 -13.84 -4.45
N LEU A 211 -4.45 -14.06 -3.13
CA LEU A 211 -5.55 -13.80 -2.19
C LEU A 211 -5.94 -12.32 -2.18
N ILE A 212 -4.97 -11.41 -2.19
CA ILE A 212 -5.23 -9.97 -2.26
C ILE A 212 -5.96 -9.64 -3.58
N ASP A 213 -5.50 -10.18 -4.71
CA ASP A 213 -6.13 -9.95 -6.02
C ASP A 213 -7.59 -10.39 -6.03
N VAL A 214 -7.91 -11.56 -5.44
CA VAL A 214 -9.28 -12.07 -5.32
C VAL A 214 -10.14 -11.20 -4.39
N LEU A 215 -9.60 -10.77 -3.25
CA LEU A 215 -10.34 -9.93 -2.30
C LEU A 215 -10.60 -8.52 -2.86
N CYS A 216 -9.64 -7.96 -3.59
CA CYS A 216 -9.75 -6.62 -4.18
C CYS A 216 -10.36 -6.62 -5.59
N GLY A 217 -10.40 -7.74 -6.30
CA GLY A 217 -10.96 -7.91 -7.62
C GLY A 217 -12.37 -8.52 -7.57
N PRO A 218 -12.51 -9.84 -7.78
CA PRO A 218 -13.80 -10.52 -7.90
C PRO A 218 -14.74 -10.30 -6.72
N LEU A 219 -14.24 -10.30 -5.48
CA LEU A 219 -15.08 -10.14 -4.29
C LEU A 219 -15.84 -8.80 -4.29
N VAL A 220 -15.18 -7.73 -4.71
CA VAL A 220 -15.77 -6.37 -4.72
C VAL A 220 -16.33 -5.96 -6.09
N GLY A 221 -16.16 -6.81 -7.11
CA GLY A 221 -16.59 -6.52 -8.49
C GLY A 221 -15.70 -5.51 -9.20
N ALA A 222 -14.40 -5.55 -8.95
CA ALA A 222 -13.38 -4.75 -9.62
C ALA A 222 -12.62 -5.60 -10.67
N LEU A 223 -11.77 -4.94 -11.48
CA LEU A 223 -10.93 -5.59 -12.47
C LEU A 223 -9.78 -6.37 -11.82
N ILE A 224 -9.20 -7.33 -12.56
CA ILE A 224 -8.09 -8.16 -12.09
C ILE A 224 -6.96 -8.22 -13.12
N GLY A 225 -5.76 -8.43 -12.63
CA GLY A 225 -4.61 -8.75 -13.45
C GLY A 225 -4.43 -7.83 -14.66
N PRO A 226 -4.28 -8.39 -15.89
CA PRO A 226 -4.08 -7.62 -17.11
C PRO A 226 -5.26 -6.75 -17.56
N GLU A 227 -6.45 -6.90 -16.96
CA GLU A 227 -7.60 -6.03 -17.24
C GLU A 227 -7.39 -4.62 -16.65
N ILE A 228 -6.60 -4.52 -15.58
CA ILE A 228 -6.27 -3.27 -14.91
C ILE A 228 -5.36 -2.43 -15.80
N ALA A 229 -5.78 -1.20 -16.12
CA ALA A 229 -4.98 -0.30 -16.94
C ALA A 229 -3.68 0.09 -16.21
N PRO A 230 -2.52 0.01 -16.88
CA PRO A 230 -1.25 0.44 -16.31
C PRO A 230 -1.28 1.91 -15.91
N LEU A 231 -0.67 2.23 -14.76
CA LEU A 231 -0.71 3.58 -14.20
C LEU A 231 -0.11 4.62 -15.13
N TYR A 232 1.00 4.30 -15.82
CA TYR A 232 1.81 5.24 -16.59
C TYR A 232 1.64 5.13 -18.10
N THR A 233 1.47 3.93 -18.64
CA THR A 233 1.50 3.73 -20.11
C THR A 233 0.14 3.86 -20.77
N GLU A 234 -0.94 3.84 -19.99
CA GLU A 234 -2.32 4.08 -20.46
C GLU A 234 -3.03 5.09 -19.52
N PRO A 235 -2.51 6.34 -19.43
CA PRO A 235 -3.03 7.31 -18.46
C PRO A 235 -4.45 7.79 -18.77
N GLU A 236 -4.93 7.63 -20.00
CA GLU A 236 -6.29 7.98 -20.44
C GLU A 236 -7.34 6.94 -20.03
N ARG A 237 -6.93 5.73 -19.66
CA ARG A 237 -7.83 4.62 -19.34
C ARG A 237 -8.08 4.52 -17.83
N PRO A 238 -9.33 4.47 -17.33
CA PRO A 238 -9.61 4.20 -15.92
C PRO A 238 -8.97 2.88 -15.48
N GLN A 239 -8.35 2.86 -14.31
CA GLN A 239 -7.67 1.64 -13.82
C GLN A 239 -8.64 0.55 -13.39
N GLY A 240 -9.79 0.93 -12.81
CA GLY A 240 -10.78 -0.03 -12.33
C GLY A 240 -10.31 -0.87 -11.14
N LEU A 241 -9.37 -0.35 -10.35
CA LEU A 241 -8.83 -1.01 -9.17
C LEU A 241 -9.90 -1.28 -8.12
N GLY A 242 -9.67 -2.32 -7.33
CA GLY A 242 -10.39 -2.58 -6.11
C GLY A 242 -9.50 -2.50 -4.88
N HIS A 243 -10.15 -2.21 -3.76
CA HIS A 243 -9.49 -2.17 -2.45
C HIS A 243 -10.33 -2.88 -1.42
N PHE A 244 -9.68 -3.35 -0.36
CA PHE A 244 -10.36 -3.98 0.76
C PHE A 244 -9.77 -3.45 2.06
N PHE A 245 -10.64 -2.91 2.91
CA PHE A 245 -10.29 -2.33 4.21
C PHE A 245 -10.99 -3.10 5.32
N MET A 246 -10.30 -3.26 6.46
CA MET A 246 -10.89 -3.90 7.63
C MET A 246 -10.42 -3.18 8.90
N ALA A 247 -11.32 -3.07 9.86
CA ALA A 247 -11.01 -2.63 11.22
C ALA A 247 -11.51 -3.67 12.23
N LEU A 248 -10.68 -3.97 13.24
CA LEU A 248 -11.01 -4.89 14.34
C LEU A 248 -10.84 -4.16 15.66
N ASN A 249 -11.88 -4.23 16.51
CA ASN A 249 -11.85 -3.69 17.85
C ASN A 249 -11.30 -4.73 18.84
N PRO A 250 -10.08 -4.56 19.39
CA PRO A 250 -9.53 -5.49 20.38
C PRO A 250 -10.39 -5.62 21.64
N GLY A 251 -11.20 -4.60 21.96
CA GLY A 251 -12.07 -4.57 23.12
C GLY A 251 -13.13 -5.67 23.16
N VAL A 252 -13.41 -6.34 22.02
CA VAL A 252 -14.33 -7.50 21.99
C VAL A 252 -13.72 -8.77 22.55
N PHE A 253 -12.38 -8.84 22.65
CA PHE A 253 -11.66 -10.00 23.21
C PHE A 253 -11.24 -9.80 24.66
N GLY A 254 -11.44 -8.60 25.24
CA GLY A 254 -11.05 -8.24 26.58
C GLY A 254 -10.84 -6.75 26.76
N ASP A 255 -10.02 -6.37 27.74
CA ASP A 255 -9.69 -4.97 28.00
C ASP A 255 -8.77 -4.41 26.90
N ALA A 256 -9.22 -3.39 26.17
CA ALA A 256 -8.49 -2.79 25.06
C ALA A 256 -7.21 -2.04 25.53
N GLU A 257 -7.19 -1.52 26.75
CA GLU A 257 -5.99 -0.89 27.31
C GLU A 257 -4.95 -1.94 27.67
N GLN A 258 -5.38 -3.03 28.31
CA GLN A 258 -4.53 -4.16 28.60
C GLN A 258 -3.92 -4.80 27.35
N PHE A 259 -4.71 -4.90 26.27
CA PHE A 259 -4.19 -5.36 24.97
C PHE A 259 -3.02 -4.47 24.50
N ARG A 260 -3.19 -3.14 24.48
CA ARG A 260 -2.13 -2.21 24.04
C ARG A 260 -0.89 -2.29 24.94
N LYS A 261 -1.04 -2.43 26.28
CA LYS A 261 0.07 -2.65 27.20
C LYS A 261 0.81 -3.97 26.92
N GLN A 262 0.07 -5.01 26.53
CA GLN A 262 0.69 -6.26 26.12
C GLN A 262 1.45 -6.14 24.79
N VAL A 263 0.95 -5.33 23.85
CA VAL A 263 1.68 -5.01 22.61
C VAL A 263 2.98 -4.28 22.93
N ASP A 264 2.98 -3.29 23.84
CA ASP A 264 4.22 -2.63 24.30
C ASP A 264 5.22 -3.64 24.88
N ALA A 265 4.76 -4.53 25.76
CA ALA A 265 5.62 -5.56 26.33
C ALA A 265 6.19 -6.51 25.26
N TYR A 266 5.39 -6.87 24.25
CA TYR A 266 5.83 -7.66 23.11
C TYR A 266 6.91 -6.94 22.31
N ILE A 267 6.68 -5.66 21.94
CA ILE A 267 7.63 -4.80 21.22
C ILE A 267 8.97 -4.74 21.95
N ARG A 268 8.95 -4.45 23.26
CA ARG A 268 10.17 -4.36 24.09
C ARG A 268 10.93 -5.68 24.13
N ARG A 269 10.22 -6.81 24.23
CA ARG A 269 10.84 -8.15 24.23
C ARG A 269 11.52 -8.48 22.90
N VAL A 270 10.86 -8.19 21.78
CA VAL A 270 11.44 -8.42 20.44
C VAL A 270 12.66 -7.53 20.24
N ARG A 271 12.57 -6.25 20.60
CA ARG A 271 13.67 -5.29 20.46
C ARG A 271 14.89 -5.64 21.35
N ALA A 272 14.66 -6.29 22.47
CA ALA A 272 15.72 -6.74 23.39
C ALA A 272 16.43 -8.03 22.95
N LEU A 273 16.00 -8.67 21.85
CA LEU A 273 16.71 -9.85 21.32
C LEU A 273 18.10 -9.47 20.83
N PRO A 274 19.11 -10.33 21.00
CA PRO A 274 20.44 -10.11 20.43
C PRO A 274 20.33 -9.93 18.91
N PRO A 275 20.92 -8.89 18.32
CA PRO A 275 20.93 -8.72 16.87
C PRO A 275 21.81 -9.79 16.20
N ALA A 276 21.47 -10.14 14.95
CA ALA A 276 22.30 -11.02 14.13
C ALA A 276 23.61 -10.30 13.75
N GLU A 277 24.58 -11.08 13.27
CA GLU A 277 25.85 -10.55 12.76
C GLU A 277 25.59 -9.47 11.68
N ASN A 278 26.31 -8.35 11.77
CA ASN A 278 26.17 -7.19 10.87
C ASN A 278 24.78 -6.49 10.92
N VAL A 279 24.02 -6.66 11.99
CA VAL A 279 22.77 -5.95 12.27
C VAL A 279 22.95 -5.09 13.53
N ASP A 280 22.75 -3.77 13.43
CA ASP A 280 22.95 -2.86 14.57
C ASP A 280 21.91 -3.07 15.68
N ARG A 281 20.66 -3.33 15.30
CA ARG A 281 19.53 -3.55 16.22
C ARG A 281 18.36 -4.27 15.56
N VAL A 282 17.58 -4.98 16.37
CA VAL A 282 16.30 -5.55 15.94
C VAL A 282 15.25 -4.46 15.82
N LEU A 283 14.60 -4.35 14.64
CA LEU A 283 13.51 -3.43 14.38
C LEU A 283 12.21 -4.18 14.16
N LEU A 284 11.09 -3.61 14.61
CA LEU A 284 9.76 -4.10 14.29
C LEU A 284 9.28 -3.51 12.95
N PRO A 285 8.28 -4.15 12.31
CA PRO A 285 7.67 -3.59 11.09
C PRO A 285 7.19 -2.15 11.31
N GLY A 286 7.60 -1.25 10.41
CA GLY A 286 7.25 0.17 10.43
C GLY A 286 8.05 1.04 11.40
N GLU A 287 8.95 0.47 12.21
CA GLU A 287 9.75 1.26 13.17
C GLU A 287 10.75 2.17 12.46
N ARG A 288 11.36 1.71 11.37
CA ARG A 288 12.24 2.54 10.54
C ARG A 288 11.49 3.75 9.97
N GLU A 289 10.34 3.51 9.39
CA GLU A 289 9.47 4.53 8.79
C GLU A 289 8.98 5.51 9.86
N TRP A 290 8.65 5.02 11.05
CA TRP A 290 8.26 5.85 12.18
C TRP A 290 9.40 6.77 12.62
N LEU A 291 10.63 6.28 12.74
CA LEU A 291 11.81 7.09 13.10
C LEU A 291 12.08 8.19 12.07
N LEU A 292 11.92 7.87 10.77
CA LEU A 292 12.06 8.85 9.69
C LEU A 292 10.97 9.93 9.78
N GLU A 293 9.73 9.52 10.06
CA GLU A 293 8.60 10.44 10.25
C GLU A 293 8.87 11.39 11.44
N GLN A 294 9.34 10.88 12.60
CA GLN A 294 9.70 11.73 13.75
C GLN A 294 10.82 12.71 13.41
N LYS A 295 11.83 12.27 12.69
CA LYS A 295 12.91 13.14 12.21
C LYS A 295 12.38 14.21 11.26
N ALA A 296 11.54 13.84 10.31
CA ALA A 296 10.94 14.76 9.35
C ALA A 296 10.06 15.84 10.02
N LEU A 297 9.37 15.51 11.11
CA LEU A 297 8.60 16.48 11.91
C LEU A 297 9.48 17.54 12.59
N GLN A 298 10.72 17.19 12.90
CA GLN A 298 11.66 18.11 13.60
C GLN A 298 12.52 18.91 12.62
N GLU A 299 13.01 18.28 11.56
CA GLU A 299 14.02 18.80 10.66
C GLU A 299 13.48 19.19 9.28
N GLY A 300 12.24 18.83 8.96
CA GLY A 300 11.66 18.91 7.62
C GLY A 300 12.01 17.68 6.76
N VAL A 301 11.52 17.68 5.52
CA VAL A 301 11.71 16.59 4.55
C VAL A 301 12.73 17.00 3.49
N SER A 302 13.77 16.19 3.30
CA SER A 302 14.70 16.36 2.19
C SER A 302 14.13 15.68 0.94
N LEU A 303 13.78 16.47 -0.08
CA LEU A 303 13.23 15.96 -1.34
C LEU A 303 14.33 15.52 -2.30
N SER A 304 14.10 14.44 -3.04
CA SER A 304 14.92 14.11 -4.20
C SER A 304 14.74 15.16 -5.31
N PRO A 305 15.70 15.29 -6.25
CA PRO A 305 15.54 16.21 -7.38
C PRO A 305 14.25 15.95 -8.18
N GLU A 306 13.86 14.70 -8.34
CA GLU A 306 12.63 14.30 -9.03
C GLU A 306 11.38 14.72 -8.26
N ALA A 307 11.37 14.53 -6.93
CA ALA A 307 10.28 14.94 -6.08
C ALA A 307 10.13 16.47 -6.02
N ALA A 308 11.24 17.22 -5.92
CA ALA A 308 11.26 18.67 -5.98
C ALA A 308 10.69 19.18 -7.31
N LYS A 309 11.17 18.64 -8.44
CA LYS A 309 10.65 18.96 -9.77
C LYS A 309 9.15 18.67 -9.91
N ALA A 310 8.67 17.57 -9.30
CA ALA A 310 7.25 17.19 -9.36
C ALA A 310 6.30 18.23 -8.73
N VAL A 311 6.80 19.06 -7.82
CA VAL A 311 6.04 20.13 -7.14
C VAL A 311 6.48 21.53 -7.55
N GLY A 312 7.35 21.66 -8.57
CA GLY A 312 7.77 22.96 -9.12
C GLY A 312 8.84 23.69 -8.31
N LEU A 313 9.63 22.97 -7.53
CA LEU A 313 10.78 23.45 -6.77
C LEU A 313 12.09 23.16 -7.50
#